data_04f770b5ccb748410c4b930c2c0354aa
#
_entry.id   04f770b5ccb748410c4b930c2c0354aa
#
_cell.length_a   1.000
_cell.length_b   1.000
_cell.length_c   1.000
_cell.angle_alpha   90.00
_cell.angle_beta   90.00
_cell.angle_gamma   90.00
#
_symmetry.space_group_name_H-M   'P 1'
#
loop_
_entity.id
_entity.type
_entity.pdbx_description
1 polymer ?
#
loop_
_entity_poly.entity_id
_entity_poly.type
_entity_poly.pdbx_seq_one_letter_code
_entity_poly.pdbx_strand_id
1 'polypeptide(L)'
;WAKDGCMYCGAGDNKGCPTNIRKLTTMRYAPEALTNTGNWSMDMINSEPADLKKYMKDEQIQEVKPSGLLDIDGKLYLSMEAQNYGDNPYFGRQHNLYGWILMSDNGGKTFDAAATETEFFTGRLASCHFLQFGRGYEGARDEYVYAYFPYDEEDGQSYWENNDAILLGRVPKEKLLDRSAWKFFCSEDPEKPEWDSDEQKAQPVFRYRKMTGSDHVAYNAGLGRYILGNYSFVDEELHPRPIHQMGYPESHLSQLTLYEAPEPWGPWKLFHRDDDWGTYGDYQPNFPTQWMTEDGRIMYLVSSGSWDDYNLTVQKMAVKIKGDENFSEKARYFSYLKK
;
A
#
# COMPACT_ATOMS: atom_id res chain seq x y z
N TRP A 1 7.28 -8.72 4.71
CA TRP A 1 8.26 -9.80 4.94
C TRP A 1 8.17 -10.28 6.36
N ALA A 2 7.61 -11.47 6.53
CA ALA A 2 7.34 -12.02 7.86
C ALA A 2 8.56 -12.70 8.49
N LYS A 3 8.50 -12.87 9.81
CA LYS A 3 9.56 -13.49 10.61
C LYS A 3 9.89 -14.93 10.18
N ASP A 4 8.92 -15.65 9.63
CA ASP A 4 9.11 -16.99 9.08
C ASP A 4 9.89 -17.02 7.75
N GLY A 5 10.22 -15.85 7.20
CA GLY A 5 10.96 -15.70 5.96
C GLY A 5 10.08 -15.61 4.71
N CYS A 6 8.78 -15.67 4.84
CA CYS A 6 7.85 -15.56 3.71
C CYS A 6 7.32 -14.16 3.51
N MET A 7 6.87 -13.91 2.31
CA MET A 7 6.13 -12.72 1.94
C MET A 7 4.64 -12.99 2.11
N TYR A 8 3.94 -12.08 2.75
CA TYR A 8 2.49 -12.12 2.89
C TYR A 8 1.86 -10.92 2.18
N CYS A 9 0.70 -11.14 1.61
CA CYS A 9 -0.08 -10.12 0.92
C CYS A 9 -1.56 -10.29 1.27
N GLY A 10 -2.24 -9.20 1.57
CA GLY A 10 -3.69 -9.15 1.63
C GLY A 10 -4.27 -8.93 0.23
N ALA A 11 -5.29 -9.69 -0.14
CA ALA A 11 -5.99 -9.50 -1.39
C ALA A 11 -7.50 -9.42 -1.15
N GLY A 12 -8.11 -8.33 -1.57
CA GLY A 12 -9.54 -8.10 -1.46
C GLY A 12 -10.33 -8.71 -2.61
N ASP A 13 -10.01 -8.30 -3.82
CA ASP A 13 -10.60 -8.82 -5.05
C ASP A 13 -9.72 -9.91 -5.63
N ASN A 14 -10.14 -11.14 -5.54
CA ASN A 14 -9.35 -12.24 -6.06
C ASN A 14 -10.15 -13.05 -7.08
N LYS A 15 -9.77 -12.98 -8.36
CA LYS A 15 -10.30 -13.90 -9.39
C LYS A 15 -9.98 -15.34 -8.97
N GLY A 16 -11.00 -16.12 -8.74
CA GLY A 16 -10.88 -17.52 -8.27
C GLY A 16 -11.24 -17.72 -6.81
N CYS A 17 -11.44 -16.65 -6.02
CA CYS A 17 -12.34 -16.73 -4.90
C CYS A 17 -13.79 -16.73 -5.43
N PRO A 18 -14.68 -17.51 -4.81
CA PRO A 18 -16.12 -17.37 -5.13
C PRO A 18 -16.46 -15.89 -5.03
N THR A 19 -17.17 -15.38 -6.00
CA THR A 19 -17.51 -13.99 -6.32
C THR A 19 -18.08 -13.15 -5.17
N ASN A 20 -17.46 -13.18 -4.02
CA ASN A 20 -17.84 -12.39 -2.89
C ASN A 20 -16.71 -11.42 -2.57
N ILE A 21 -16.82 -10.21 -3.12
CA ILE A 21 -15.95 -9.05 -2.87
C ILE A 21 -15.72 -8.73 -1.38
N ARG A 22 -16.43 -9.40 -0.48
CA ARG A 22 -16.39 -9.25 0.98
C ARG A 22 -15.49 -10.28 1.65
N LYS A 23 -14.70 -11.04 0.90
CA LYS A 23 -13.81 -12.06 1.43
C LYS A 23 -12.35 -11.64 1.27
N LEU A 24 -11.63 -11.67 2.38
CA LEU A 24 -10.20 -11.44 2.41
C LEU A 24 -9.47 -12.77 2.24
N THR A 25 -8.49 -12.79 1.36
CA THR A 25 -7.55 -13.89 1.20
C THR A 25 -6.16 -13.44 1.59
N THR A 26 -5.48 -14.20 2.41
CA THR A 26 -4.06 -14.00 2.69
C THR A 26 -3.23 -14.94 1.82
N MET A 27 -2.29 -14.39 1.10
CA MET A 27 -1.39 -15.10 0.21
C MET A 27 0.02 -15.10 0.77
N ARG A 28 0.72 -16.22 0.59
CA ARG A 28 2.10 -16.40 0.98
C ARG A 28 2.95 -16.68 -0.23
N TYR A 29 4.06 -15.98 -0.35
CA TYR A 29 5.01 -16.14 -1.45
C TYR A 29 6.29 -16.77 -0.97
N ALA A 30 6.81 -17.72 -1.74
CA ALA A 30 8.14 -18.28 -1.51
C ALA A 30 9.20 -17.38 -2.15
N PRO A 31 10.26 -16.99 -1.40
CA PRO A 31 11.28 -16.04 -1.88
C PRO A 31 12.07 -16.53 -3.09
N GLU A 32 12.31 -17.82 -3.18
CA GLU A 32 13.11 -18.43 -4.22
C GLU A 32 12.45 -18.37 -5.60
N ALA A 33 11.16 -18.10 -5.65
CA ALA A 33 10.38 -18.12 -6.88
C ALA A 33 10.78 -17.04 -7.90
N LEU A 34 11.35 -15.91 -7.46
CA LEU A 34 11.75 -14.83 -8.37
C LEU A 34 13.16 -14.95 -8.92
N THR A 35 14.01 -15.80 -8.35
CA THR A 35 15.42 -15.84 -8.69
C THR A 35 15.72 -16.62 -9.96
N ASN A 36 14.87 -17.52 -10.41
CA ASN A 36 15.27 -18.48 -11.43
C ASN A 36 14.51 -18.50 -12.75
N THR A 37 13.26 -18.11 -12.86
CA THR A 37 12.54 -18.32 -14.15
C THR A 37 11.26 -17.49 -14.32
N GLY A 38 10.88 -16.66 -13.38
CA GLY A 38 9.54 -16.07 -13.35
C GLY A 38 8.43 -17.03 -12.90
N ASN A 39 8.79 -18.22 -12.45
CA ASN A 39 7.87 -19.14 -11.81
C ASN A 39 7.90 -18.92 -10.31
N TRP A 40 6.81 -18.50 -9.74
CA TRP A 40 6.66 -18.37 -8.31
C TRP A 40 5.52 -19.23 -7.81
N SER A 41 5.72 -19.81 -6.62
CA SER A 41 4.67 -20.50 -5.91
C SER A 41 3.96 -19.49 -5.00
N MET A 42 2.66 -19.46 -5.10
CA MET A 42 1.79 -18.65 -4.27
C MET A 42 0.82 -19.58 -3.57
N ASP A 43 0.91 -19.61 -2.24
CA ASP A 43 0.01 -20.41 -1.42
C ASP A 43 -1.08 -19.51 -0.86
N MET A 44 -2.33 -19.82 -1.12
CA MET A 44 -3.46 -19.26 -0.39
C MET A 44 -3.50 -19.90 1.00
N ILE A 45 -3.30 -19.09 2.04
CA ILE A 45 -3.21 -19.58 3.42
C ILE A 45 -4.57 -19.90 3.99
N ASN A 46 -5.57 -19.06 3.71
CA ASN A 46 -6.93 -19.35 4.08
C ASN A 46 -7.64 -20.00 2.89
N SER A 47 -7.84 -21.31 2.97
CA SER A 47 -8.68 -22.07 2.05
C SER A 47 -10.12 -21.53 2.00
N GLU A 48 -10.57 -20.94 3.10
CA GLU A 48 -11.83 -20.25 3.25
C GLU A 48 -11.54 -18.77 3.52
N PRO A 49 -11.77 -17.86 2.55
CA PRO A 49 -11.60 -16.42 2.77
C PRO A 49 -12.43 -15.94 3.96
N ALA A 50 -11.84 -15.08 4.79
CA ALA A 50 -12.55 -14.52 5.94
C ALA A 50 -13.82 -13.77 5.50
N ASP A 51 -14.94 -14.05 6.12
CA ASP A 51 -16.18 -13.30 5.87
C ASP A 51 -16.12 -11.96 6.60
N LEU A 52 -16.01 -10.89 5.83
CA LEU A 52 -15.92 -9.53 6.34
C LEU A 52 -17.28 -8.86 6.54
N LYS A 53 -18.39 -9.54 6.25
CA LYS A 53 -19.75 -8.99 6.44
C LYS A 53 -20.01 -8.50 7.86
N LYS A 54 -19.39 -9.13 8.86
CA LYS A 54 -19.50 -8.71 10.25
C LYS A 54 -19.00 -7.28 10.52
N TYR A 55 -18.15 -6.73 9.65
CA TYR A 55 -17.66 -5.37 9.74
C TYR A 55 -18.49 -4.37 8.94
N MET A 56 -19.42 -4.85 8.12
CA MET A 56 -20.32 -4.02 7.31
C MET A 56 -21.56 -3.69 8.13
N LYS A 57 -21.44 -2.71 9.02
CA LYS A 57 -22.52 -2.32 9.95
C LYS A 57 -23.49 -1.31 9.35
N ASP A 58 -23.13 -0.68 8.24
CA ASP A 58 -23.88 0.38 7.62
C ASP A 58 -24.24 0.01 6.18
N GLU A 59 -25.45 0.37 5.74
CA GLU A 59 -25.89 0.21 4.35
C GLU A 59 -25.04 1.03 3.36
N GLN A 60 -24.35 2.07 3.83
CA GLN A 60 -23.42 2.85 3.02
C GLN A 60 -22.14 2.09 2.67
N ILE A 61 -21.78 1.05 3.40
CA ILE A 61 -20.58 0.27 3.12
C ILE A 61 -20.88 -0.70 1.98
N GLN A 62 -20.27 -0.46 0.84
CA GLN A 62 -20.38 -1.32 -0.33
C GLN A 62 -19.30 -2.39 -0.35
N GLU A 63 -18.13 -2.09 0.20
CA GLU A 63 -17.00 -3.00 0.20
C GLU A 63 -16.08 -2.80 1.42
N VAL A 64 -15.26 -3.83 1.68
CA VAL A 64 -14.21 -3.82 2.69
C VAL A 64 -12.92 -4.33 2.04
N LYS A 65 -11.84 -3.53 2.11
CA LYS A 65 -10.55 -3.81 1.47
C LYS A 65 -9.41 -3.86 2.48
N PRO A 66 -8.36 -4.65 2.21
CA PRO A 66 -7.09 -4.51 2.91
C PRO A 66 -6.34 -3.28 2.41
N SER A 67 -5.82 -2.47 3.32
CA SER A 67 -5.01 -1.29 3.00
C SER A 67 -3.53 -1.45 3.37
N GLY A 68 -3.21 -2.27 4.36
CA GLY A 68 -1.83 -2.51 4.76
C GLY A 68 -1.65 -3.81 5.52
N LEU A 69 -0.52 -4.47 5.33
CA LEU A 69 -0.16 -5.69 6.06
C LEU A 69 1.25 -5.54 6.63
N LEU A 70 1.43 -5.89 7.89
CA LEU A 70 2.68 -5.76 8.61
C LEU A 70 2.93 -6.99 9.48
N ASP A 71 4.17 -7.50 9.48
CA ASP A 71 4.62 -8.47 10.48
C ASP A 71 5.47 -7.77 11.54
N ILE A 72 5.12 -7.98 12.80
CA ILE A 72 5.95 -7.60 13.94
C ILE A 72 6.18 -8.84 14.79
N ASP A 73 7.40 -9.33 14.82
CA ASP A 73 7.79 -10.48 15.63
C ASP A 73 6.96 -11.74 15.40
N GLY A 74 6.48 -11.96 14.19
CA GLY A 74 5.68 -13.13 13.79
C GLY A 74 4.19 -12.98 14.02
N LYS A 75 3.71 -11.80 14.40
CA LYS A 75 2.30 -11.45 14.42
C LYS A 75 1.99 -10.60 13.19
N LEU A 76 0.98 -11.00 12.42
CA LEU A 76 0.54 -10.24 11.27
C LEU A 76 -0.56 -9.25 11.68
N TYR A 77 -0.36 -8.00 11.35
CA TYR A 77 -1.32 -6.91 11.52
C TYR A 77 -1.84 -6.48 10.15
N LEU A 78 -3.14 -6.54 9.98
CA LEU A 78 -3.81 -6.21 8.72
C LEU A 78 -4.69 -4.98 8.93
N SER A 79 -4.34 -3.90 8.25
CA SER A 79 -5.21 -2.73 8.17
C SER A 79 -6.28 -2.96 7.13
N MET A 80 -7.50 -2.61 7.49
CA MET A 80 -8.71 -2.75 6.69
C MET A 80 -9.36 -1.39 6.54
N GLU A 81 -10.08 -1.20 5.44
CA GLU A 81 -10.88 -0.01 5.18
C GLU A 81 -12.27 -0.39 4.66
N ALA A 82 -13.29 0.33 5.10
CA ALA A 82 -14.64 0.25 4.58
C ALA A 82 -14.82 1.29 3.49
N GLN A 83 -15.33 0.88 2.34
CA GLN A 83 -15.44 1.73 1.16
C GLN A 83 -16.88 1.92 0.70
N ASN A 84 -17.11 3.10 0.12
CA ASN A 84 -18.31 3.47 -0.61
C ASN A 84 -17.90 3.95 -2.01
N TYR A 85 -18.57 3.44 -3.04
CA TYR A 85 -18.26 3.78 -4.45
C TYR A 85 -18.84 5.13 -4.90
N GLY A 86 -19.52 5.86 -4.01
CA GLY A 86 -20.21 7.10 -4.36
C GLY A 86 -21.41 6.89 -5.29
N ASP A 87 -21.94 7.98 -5.77
CA ASP A 87 -23.13 7.97 -6.64
C ASP A 87 -22.79 7.77 -8.13
N ASN A 88 -21.51 7.60 -8.46
CA ASN A 88 -21.08 7.43 -9.83
C ASN A 88 -21.29 5.97 -10.29
N PRO A 89 -22.09 5.70 -11.33
CA PRO A 89 -22.32 4.35 -11.83
C PRO A 89 -21.06 3.68 -12.44
N TYR A 90 -19.95 4.42 -12.57
CA TYR A 90 -18.70 3.97 -13.16
C TYR A 90 -17.55 3.90 -12.12
N PHE A 91 -17.79 3.55 -10.86
CA PHE A 91 -16.78 3.55 -9.81
C PHE A 91 -16.11 4.93 -9.64
N GLY A 92 -16.89 5.98 -9.43
CA GLY A 92 -16.37 7.27 -9.01
C GLY A 92 -15.45 7.11 -7.80
N ARG A 93 -14.62 8.11 -7.51
CA ARG A 93 -13.67 8.09 -6.39
C ARG A 93 -14.21 7.26 -5.23
N GLN A 94 -13.57 6.11 -4.97
CA GLN A 94 -14.00 5.21 -3.89
C GLN A 94 -13.64 5.85 -2.56
N HIS A 95 -14.66 6.22 -1.80
CA HIS A 95 -14.49 6.89 -0.53
C HIS A 95 -14.17 5.88 0.58
N ASN A 96 -13.07 6.06 1.27
CA ASN A 96 -12.70 5.31 2.46
C ASN A 96 -13.40 5.91 3.67
N LEU A 97 -14.44 5.25 4.15
CA LEU A 97 -15.29 5.77 5.22
C LEU A 97 -14.60 5.70 6.58
N TYR A 98 -13.97 4.57 6.87
CA TYR A 98 -13.20 4.32 8.09
C TYR A 98 -12.28 3.11 7.94
N GLY A 99 -11.29 3.01 8.83
CA GLY A 99 -10.35 1.90 8.88
C GLY A 99 -10.14 1.34 10.28
N TRP A 100 -9.66 0.10 10.33
CA TRP A 100 -9.33 -0.62 11.57
C TRP A 100 -8.19 -1.59 11.37
N ILE A 101 -7.69 -2.19 12.45
CA ILE A 101 -6.59 -3.15 12.40
C ILE A 101 -7.06 -4.49 12.98
N LEU A 102 -6.77 -5.56 12.26
CA LEU A 102 -6.93 -6.95 12.67
C LEU A 102 -5.56 -7.57 12.95
N MET A 103 -5.48 -8.55 13.84
CA MET A 103 -4.24 -9.26 14.14
C MET A 103 -4.42 -10.78 13.98
N SER A 104 -3.38 -11.40 13.41
CA SER A 104 -3.21 -12.85 13.34
C SER A 104 -1.95 -13.27 14.08
N ASP A 105 -2.03 -14.30 14.91
CA ASP A 105 -0.89 -14.94 15.58
C ASP A 105 -0.61 -16.35 15.05
N ASN A 106 -1.31 -16.77 14.01
CA ASN A 106 -1.24 -18.11 13.43
C ASN A 106 -0.82 -18.12 11.95
N GLY A 107 -0.04 -17.10 11.54
CA GLY A 107 0.50 -17.00 10.18
C GLY A 107 -0.56 -16.64 9.14
N GLY A 108 -1.54 -15.82 9.50
CA GLY A 108 -2.57 -15.32 8.57
C GLY A 108 -3.71 -16.30 8.28
N LYS A 109 -3.76 -17.43 8.97
CA LYS A 109 -4.87 -18.39 8.80
C LYS A 109 -6.20 -17.81 9.25
N THR A 110 -6.17 -17.09 10.37
CA THR A 110 -7.29 -16.27 10.85
C THR A 110 -6.76 -14.94 11.35
N PHE A 111 -7.61 -13.90 11.33
CA PHE A 111 -7.31 -12.55 11.83
C PHE A 111 -8.27 -12.20 12.98
N ASP A 112 -8.37 -13.07 13.96
CA ASP A 112 -9.27 -12.99 15.12
C ASP A 112 -8.54 -13.00 16.48
N ALA A 113 -7.21 -13.03 16.48
CA ALA A 113 -6.41 -13.01 17.70
C ALA A 113 -6.57 -11.68 18.46
N ALA A 114 -6.67 -10.56 17.75
CA ALA A 114 -7.07 -9.26 18.27
C ALA A 114 -7.59 -8.37 17.13
N ALA A 115 -8.40 -7.38 17.49
CA ALA A 115 -8.90 -6.37 16.58
C ALA A 115 -9.09 -5.05 17.31
N THR A 116 -8.96 -3.94 16.58
CA THR A 116 -9.40 -2.63 17.06
C THR A 116 -10.91 -2.46 16.83
N GLU A 117 -11.47 -1.37 17.32
CA GLU A 117 -12.81 -0.93 16.89
C GLU A 117 -12.81 -0.65 15.39
N THR A 118 -13.96 -0.78 14.74
CA THR A 118 -14.08 -0.61 13.28
C THR A 118 -13.85 0.83 12.83
N GLU A 119 -14.18 1.82 13.63
CA GLU A 119 -13.90 3.24 13.37
C GLU A 119 -12.63 3.70 14.09
N PHE A 120 -11.59 2.88 14.06
CA PHE A 120 -10.31 3.18 14.67
C PHE A 120 -9.60 4.36 13.99
N PHE A 121 -9.74 4.45 12.68
CA PHE A 121 -9.32 5.56 11.85
C PHE A 121 -10.50 6.08 11.04
N THR A 122 -10.72 7.39 11.03
CA THR A 122 -11.83 8.04 10.34
C THR A 122 -11.38 9.28 9.56
N GLY A 123 -12.22 9.77 8.63
CA GLY A 123 -11.95 10.94 7.83
C GLY A 123 -10.64 10.82 7.07
N ARG A 124 -9.75 11.80 7.22
CA ARG A 124 -8.45 11.81 6.54
C ARG A 124 -7.48 10.70 6.95
N LEU A 125 -7.82 9.90 7.97
CA LEU A 125 -7.02 8.77 8.42
C LEU A 125 -7.62 7.41 8.03
N ALA A 126 -8.73 7.36 7.30
CA ALA A 126 -9.51 6.14 7.09
C ALA A 126 -8.74 5.02 6.38
N SER A 127 -7.72 5.33 5.56
CA SER A 127 -6.88 4.35 4.87
C SER A 127 -5.46 4.34 5.44
N CYS A 128 -5.04 3.22 6.04
CA CYS A 128 -3.80 3.10 6.80
C CYS A 128 -2.80 2.17 6.09
N HIS A 129 -1.66 2.70 5.65
CA HIS A 129 -0.62 1.98 4.90
C HIS A 129 0.68 1.92 5.71
N PHE A 130 1.03 0.72 6.19
CA PHE A 130 2.22 0.54 7.03
C PHE A 130 3.52 0.66 6.27
N LEU A 131 4.48 1.39 6.83
CA LEU A 131 5.88 1.38 6.37
C LEU A 131 6.51 0.01 6.59
N GLN A 132 7.23 -0.50 5.57
CA GLN A 132 7.91 -1.79 5.61
C GLN A 132 9.39 -1.63 5.96
N PHE A 133 9.84 -2.32 7.02
CA PHE A 133 11.22 -2.29 7.52
C PHE A 133 11.93 -3.66 7.49
N GLY A 134 11.66 -4.48 6.50
CA GLY A 134 12.29 -5.77 6.37
C GLY A 134 11.62 -6.88 7.19
N ARG A 135 12.34 -7.96 7.42
CA ARG A 135 11.84 -9.20 8.00
C ARG A 135 11.32 -9.00 9.42
N GLY A 136 10.04 -9.27 9.65
CA GLY A 136 9.45 -9.15 10.99
C GLY A 136 9.57 -7.77 11.62
N TYR A 137 9.75 -6.75 10.78
CA TYR A 137 10.01 -5.36 11.21
C TYR A 137 11.36 -5.16 11.93
N GLU A 138 12.30 -6.11 11.81
CA GLU A 138 13.60 -6.07 12.50
C GLU A 138 14.52 -4.94 11.99
N GLY A 139 14.30 -4.46 10.77
CA GLY A 139 15.05 -3.35 10.16
C GLY A 139 14.61 -1.96 10.63
N ALA A 140 13.64 -1.84 11.54
CA ALA A 140 13.17 -0.56 12.04
C ALA A 140 14.30 0.24 12.70
N ARG A 141 14.36 1.55 12.40
CA ARG A 141 15.40 2.45 12.88
C ARG A 141 15.15 3.00 14.28
N ASP A 142 13.94 2.75 14.80
CA ASP A 142 13.50 3.15 16.14
C ASP A 142 12.40 2.21 16.67
N GLU A 143 11.77 2.59 17.78
CA GLU A 143 10.76 1.80 18.47
C GLU A 143 9.33 2.01 17.91
N TYR A 144 9.17 2.72 16.78
CA TYR A 144 7.87 3.04 16.26
C TYR A 144 7.50 2.21 15.03
N VAL A 145 6.20 1.96 14.90
CA VAL A 145 5.55 1.63 13.63
C VAL A 145 5.08 2.93 13.00
N TYR A 146 5.32 3.09 11.72
CA TYR A 146 4.89 4.23 10.92
C TYR A 146 3.79 3.80 9.95
N ALA A 147 2.82 4.68 9.74
CA ALA A 147 1.78 4.47 8.75
C ALA A 147 1.46 5.77 8.01
N TYR A 148 1.17 5.63 6.72
CA TYR A 148 0.82 6.69 5.80
C TYR A 148 -0.69 6.68 5.56
N PHE A 149 -1.29 7.88 5.46
CA PHE A 149 -2.72 8.08 5.33
C PHE A 149 -2.99 9.05 4.18
N PRO A 150 -3.33 8.55 2.98
CA PRO A 150 -3.70 9.41 1.86
C PRO A 150 -5.05 10.06 2.10
N TYR A 151 -5.16 11.34 1.72
CA TYR A 151 -6.39 12.10 1.90
C TYR A 151 -6.51 13.27 0.92
N ASP A 152 -7.73 13.76 0.74
CA ASP A 152 -8.08 14.94 -0.01
C ASP A 152 -8.06 16.17 0.91
N GLU A 153 -7.30 17.21 0.55
CA GLU A 153 -7.18 18.43 1.36
C GLU A 153 -8.43 19.31 1.28
N GLU A 154 -9.26 19.14 0.24
CA GLU A 154 -10.44 19.98 0.01
C GLU A 154 -11.59 19.63 0.96
N ASP A 155 -11.85 18.35 1.19
CA ASP A 155 -12.94 17.88 2.03
C ASP A 155 -12.49 17.17 3.31
N GLY A 156 -11.20 16.89 3.44
CA GLY A 156 -10.64 16.20 4.61
C GLY A 156 -11.04 14.72 4.69
N GLN A 157 -11.39 14.11 3.58
CA GLN A 157 -11.74 12.68 3.49
C GLN A 157 -10.60 11.88 2.85
N SER A 158 -10.65 10.57 2.99
CA SER A 158 -9.74 9.65 2.33
C SER A 158 -10.42 8.93 1.17
N TYR A 159 -9.72 8.81 0.08
CA TYR A 159 -10.18 8.11 -1.11
C TYR A 159 -9.15 7.05 -1.53
N TRP A 160 -9.61 6.03 -2.23
CA TRP A 160 -8.74 4.98 -2.74
C TRP A 160 -7.75 5.51 -3.79
N GLU A 161 -8.15 6.49 -4.55
CA GLU A 161 -7.33 7.13 -5.59
C GLU A 161 -7.54 8.66 -5.62
N ASN A 162 -6.62 9.35 -6.30
CA ASN A 162 -6.69 10.78 -6.63
C ASN A 162 -6.92 11.70 -5.42
N ASN A 163 -6.24 11.41 -4.34
CA ASN A 163 -6.11 12.30 -3.19
C ASN A 163 -5.12 13.45 -3.49
N ASP A 164 -4.98 14.36 -2.54
CA ASP A 164 -4.06 15.50 -2.65
C ASP A 164 -2.75 15.27 -1.92
N ALA A 165 -2.77 14.54 -0.80
CA ALA A 165 -1.68 14.52 0.15
C ALA A 165 -1.66 13.25 1.02
N ILE A 166 -0.56 13.06 1.76
CA ILE A 166 -0.37 11.96 2.70
C ILE A 166 -0.01 12.52 4.06
N LEU A 167 -0.74 12.10 5.10
CA LEU A 167 -0.34 12.27 6.50
C LEU A 167 0.54 11.11 6.95
N LEU A 168 1.34 11.34 8.00
CA LEU A 168 2.16 10.31 8.61
C LEU A 168 1.83 10.18 10.10
N GLY A 169 1.46 8.98 10.50
CA GLY A 169 1.30 8.59 11.89
C GLY A 169 2.40 7.66 12.36
N ARG A 170 2.63 7.65 13.69
CA ARG A 170 3.50 6.66 14.34
C ARG A 170 2.93 6.21 15.66
N VAL A 171 3.29 5.01 16.06
CA VAL A 171 2.88 4.41 17.33
C VAL A 171 3.98 3.49 17.86
N PRO A 172 4.23 3.40 19.19
CA PRO A 172 5.13 2.37 19.73
C PRO A 172 4.70 0.97 19.27
N LYS A 173 5.64 0.11 18.88
CA LYS A 173 5.37 -1.23 18.31
C LYS A 173 4.41 -2.06 19.15
N GLU A 174 4.56 -2.04 20.48
CA GLU A 174 3.74 -2.78 21.42
C GLU A 174 2.34 -2.18 21.64
N LYS A 175 2.08 -0.98 21.09
CA LYS A 175 0.82 -0.25 21.25
C LYS A 175 0.07 -0.04 19.94
N LEU A 176 0.37 -0.84 18.92
CA LEU A 176 -0.22 -0.67 17.58
C LEU A 176 -1.75 -0.61 17.60
N LEU A 177 -2.40 -1.39 18.48
CA LEU A 177 -3.85 -1.48 18.61
C LEU A 177 -4.44 -0.46 19.61
N ASP A 178 -3.62 0.41 20.19
CA ASP A 178 -4.06 1.47 21.11
C ASP A 178 -4.14 2.81 20.39
N ARG A 179 -5.36 3.26 20.05
CA ARG A 179 -5.59 4.53 19.32
C ARG A 179 -4.97 5.73 20.05
N SER A 180 -5.00 5.72 21.38
CA SER A 180 -4.50 6.84 22.19
C SER A 180 -2.97 6.97 22.17
N ALA A 181 -2.26 5.92 21.76
CA ALA A 181 -0.81 5.92 21.66
C ALA A 181 -0.30 6.48 20.31
N TRP A 182 -1.17 6.63 19.31
CA TRP A 182 -0.81 7.18 18.01
C TRP A 182 -0.50 8.66 18.10
N LYS A 183 0.55 9.06 17.39
CA LYS A 183 0.95 10.46 17.17
C LYS A 183 1.14 10.72 15.71
N PHE A 184 0.81 11.94 15.28
CA PHE A 184 0.87 12.35 13.89
C PHE A 184 1.95 13.42 13.70
N PHE A 185 2.62 13.37 12.57
CA PHE A 185 3.60 14.37 12.19
C PHE A 185 2.92 15.74 12.04
N CYS A 186 3.44 16.76 12.72
CA CYS A 186 2.81 18.08 12.75
C CYS A 186 3.80 19.23 12.49
N SER A 187 5.02 18.91 12.02
CA SER A 187 6.02 19.92 11.73
C SER A 187 5.89 20.47 10.31
N GLU A 188 6.15 21.77 10.16
CA GLU A 188 6.35 22.41 8.85
C GLU A 188 7.80 22.27 8.36
N ASP A 189 8.74 22.00 9.26
CA ASP A 189 10.16 21.83 8.97
C ASP A 189 10.57 20.36 9.12
N PRO A 190 10.87 19.64 8.03
CA PRO A 190 11.25 18.23 8.10
C PRO A 190 12.59 18.00 8.84
N GLU A 191 13.41 19.04 9.03
CA GLU A 191 14.63 18.93 9.83
C GLU A 191 14.37 18.98 11.34
N LYS A 192 13.15 19.37 11.74
CA LYS A 192 12.70 19.44 13.14
C LYS A 192 11.39 18.71 13.32
N PRO A 193 11.38 17.38 13.26
CA PRO A 193 10.16 16.59 13.31
C PRO A 193 9.43 16.76 14.66
N GLU A 194 8.18 17.19 14.61
CA GLU A 194 7.28 17.31 15.75
C GLU A 194 6.11 16.34 15.59
N TRP A 195 5.60 15.86 16.73
CA TRP A 195 4.56 14.82 16.77
C TRP A 195 3.54 15.15 17.84
N ASP A 196 2.27 15.15 17.46
CA ASP A 196 1.16 15.41 18.38
C ASP A 196 0.13 14.27 18.32
N SER A 197 -0.54 14.02 19.43
CA SER A 197 -1.66 13.06 19.51
C SER A 197 -2.96 13.64 18.93
N ASP A 198 -3.05 14.96 18.79
CA ASP A 198 -4.15 15.63 18.13
C ASP A 198 -3.98 15.54 16.61
N GLU A 199 -4.76 14.65 15.99
CA GLU A 199 -4.72 14.43 14.54
C GLU A 199 -5.08 15.68 13.73
N GLN A 200 -5.80 16.65 14.33
CA GLN A 200 -6.16 17.89 13.62
C GLN A 200 -4.94 18.78 13.35
N LYS A 201 -3.86 18.60 14.12
CA LYS A 201 -2.60 19.30 13.91
C LYS A 201 -1.70 18.62 12.87
N ALA A 202 -2.06 17.43 12.42
CA ALA A 202 -1.23 16.68 11.48
C ALA A 202 -1.01 17.48 10.19
N GLN A 203 0.26 17.55 9.76
CA GLN A 203 0.70 18.16 8.52
C GLN A 203 1.09 17.08 7.52
N PRO A 204 0.76 17.25 6.22
CA PRO A 204 1.14 16.30 5.22
C PRO A 204 2.65 16.25 5.01
N VAL A 205 3.16 15.03 4.91
CA VAL A 205 4.57 14.74 4.59
C VAL A 205 4.82 14.65 3.09
N PHE A 206 3.75 14.50 2.29
CA PHE A 206 3.80 14.45 0.84
C PHE A 206 2.57 15.11 0.24
N ARG A 207 2.73 15.79 -0.90
CA ARG A 207 1.65 16.40 -1.68
C ARG A 207 1.86 16.19 -3.18
N TYR A 208 0.84 15.66 -3.82
CA TYR A 208 0.71 15.66 -5.26
C TYR A 208 -0.78 15.75 -5.60
N ARG A 209 -1.27 16.98 -5.74
CA ARG A 209 -2.69 17.30 -5.81
C ARG A 209 -3.43 16.49 -6.88
N LYS A 210 -4.50 15.80 -6.46
CA LYS A 210 -5.35 14.89 -7.26
C LYS A 210 -4.58 13.75 -7.96
N MET A 211 -3.33 13.52 -7.55
CA MET A 211 -2.43 12.54 -8.12
C MET A 211 -1.78 11.64 -7.05
N THR A 212 -2.42 11.53 -5.89
CA THR A 212 -1.98 10.68 -4.78
C THR A 212 -2.96 9.52 -4.60
N GLY A 213 -2.48 8.29 -4.73
CA GLY A 213 -3.28 7.08 -4.55
C GLY A 213 -3.12 6.44 -3.18
N SER A 214 -3.42 5.16 -3.09
CA SER A 214 -3.11 4.32 -1.92
C SER A 214 -1.63 3.95 -1.94
N ASP A 215 -0.81 4.81 -1.38
CA ASP A 215 0.63 4.77 -1.52
C ASP A 215 1.30 3.88 -0.49
N HIS A 216 2.37 3.23 -0.90
CA HIS A 216 3.14 2.35 -0.04
C HIS A 216 4.60 2.80 0.08
N VAL A 217 5.13 2.71 1.29
CA VAL A 217 6.51 3.08 1.58
C VAL A 217 7.26 1.88 2.14
N ALA A 218 8.48 1.68 1.63
CA ALA A 218 9.41 0.69 2.15
C ALA A 218 10.78 1.32 2.42
N TYR A 219 11.46 0.83 3.43
CA TYR A 219 12.84 1.22 3.70
C TYR A 219 13.80 0.33 2.91
N ASN A 220 14.55 0.94 2.01
CA ASN A 220 15.65 0.28 1.30
C ASN A 220 16.94 0.42 2.14
N ALA A 221 17.27 -0.63 2.88
CA ALA A 221 18.41 -0.63 3.80
C ALA A 221 19.74 -0.46 3.08
N GLY A 222 19.90 -1.03 1.89
CA GLY A 222 21.13 -0.93 1.10
C GLY A 222 21.42 0.49 0.62
N LEU A 223 20.40 1.25 0.28
CA LEU A 223 20.52 2.65 -0.10
C LEU A 223 20.44 3.61 1.11
N GLY A 224 19.96 3.15 2.26
CA GLY A 224 19.66 3.99 3.41
C GLY A 224 18.57 5.02 3.10
N ARG A 225 17.54 4.62 2.34
CA ARG A 225 16.47 5.50 1.85
C ARG A 225 15.09 4.89 2.02
N TYR A 226 14.13 5.75 2.29
CA TYR A 226 12.71 5.43 2.18
C TYR A 226 12.28 5.59 0.73
N ILE A 227 11.56 4.62 0.21
CA ILE A 227 11.05 4.60 -1.16
C ILE A 227 9.54 4.65 -1.08
N LEU A 228 8.95 5.70 -1.64
CA LEU A 228 7.51 5.87 -1.77
C LEU A 228 7.12 5.56 -3.21
N GLY A 229 6.22 4.61 -3.37
CA GLY A 229 5.56 4.33 -4.64
C GLY A 229 4.19 4.97 -4.63
N ASN A 230 4.02 5.98 -5.45
CA ASN A 230 2.76 6.68 -5.64
C ASN A 230 2.20 6.39 -7.02
N TYR A 231 0.91 6.15 -7.07
CA TYR A 231 0.16 6.04 -8.31
C TYR A 231 -1.07 6.95 -8.29
N SER A 232 -1.55 7.26 -9.47
CA SER A 232 -2.88 7.83 -9.64
C SER A 232 -3.44 7.46 -11.00
N PHE A 233 -4.75 7.43 -11.10
CA PHE A 233 -5.38 7.42 -12.41
C PHE A 233 -5.31 8.83 -13.00
N VAL A 234 -4.99 8.91 -14.29
CA VAL A 234 -4.73 10.18 -14.93
C VAL A 234 -6.02 10.99 -15.04
N ASP A 235 -5.94 12.25 -14.68
CA ASP A 235 -7.04 13.20 -14.60
C ASP A 235 -7.83 13.33 -15.90
N GLU A 236 -9.15 13.46 -15.79
CA GLU A 236 -10.08 13.68 -16.90
C GLU A 236 -9.77 14.95 -17.72
N GLU A 237 -9.20 15.99 -17.13
CA GLU A 237 -8.78 17.21 -17.85
C GLU A 237 -7.61 16.93 -18.80
N LEU A 238 -6.71 16.02 -18.42
CA LEU A 238 -5.56 15.62 -19.23
C LEU A 238 -5.92 14.47 -20.16
N HIS A 239 -6.86 13.61 -19.75
CA HIS A 239 -7.32 12.45 -20.49
C HIS A 239 -8.84 12.33 -20.37
N PRO A 240 -9.63 13.00 -21.22
CA PRO A 240 -11.09 13.02 -21.13
C PRO A 240 -11.70 11.66 -21.46
N ARG A 241 -11.52 10.71 -20.57
CA ARG A 241 -12.09 9.37 -20.65
C ARG A 241 -12.71 9.03 -19.31
N PRO A 242 -13.83 8.32 -19.28
CA PRO A 242 -14.36 7.79 -18.04
C PRO A 242 -13.33 6.82 -17.46
N ILE A 243 -12.60 7.28 -16.44
CA ILE A 243 -11.49 6.61 -15.81
C ILE A 243 -11.89 5.23 -15.26
N HIS A 244 -13.18 5.00 -15.05
CA HIS A 244 -13.67 3.85 -14.32
C HIS A 244 -14.73 3.03 -15.09
N GLN A 245 -14.67 2.99 -16.39
CA GLN A 245 -15.49 2.03 -17.13
C GLN A 245 -14.82 0.66 -17.11
N MET A 246 -15.18 -0.17 -16.15
CA MET A 246 -14.75 -1.57 -16.15
C MET A 246 -15.06 -2.22 -17.50
N GLY A 247 -14.07 -2.87 -18.10
CA GLY A 247 -14.16 -3.53 -19.38
C GLY A 247 -13.72 -2.71 -20.60
N TYR A 248 -13.19 -1.51 -20.38
CA TYR A 248 -12.62 -0.69 -21.47
C TYR A 248 -11.14 -0.41 -21.19
N PRO A 249 -10.24 -1.22 -21.75
CA PRO A 249 -8.79 -1.10 -21.50
C PRO A 249 -8.22 0.28 -21.76
N GLU A 250 -8.75 0.97 -22.77
CA GLU A 250 -8.28 2.29 -23.18
C GLU A 250 -8.62 3.40 -22.17
N SER A 251 -9.40 3.11 -21.15
CA SER A 251 -9.87 4.11 -20.19
C SER A 251 -9.09 4.15 -18.89
N HIS A 252 -8.15 3.24 -18.68
CA HIS A 252 -7.43 3.09 -17.42
C HIS A 252 -5.95 3.37 -17.59
N LEU A 253 -5.61 4.65 -17.73
CA LEU A 253 -4.21 5.06 -17.68
C LEU A 253 -3.87 5.40 -16.24
N SER A 254 -2.81 4.81 -15.73
CA SER A 254 -2.22 5.21 -14.46
C SER A 254 -0.83 5.79 -14.64
N GLN A 255 -0.50 6.69 -13.75
CA GLN A 255 0.85 7.22 -13.60
C GLN A 255 1.50 6.58 -12.39
N LEU A 256 2.74 6.15 -12.54
CA LEU A 256 3.62 5.77 -11.44
C LEU A 256 4.62 6.88 -11.20
N THR A 257 4.74 7.32 -9.96
CA THR A 257 5.83 8.18 -9.53
C THR A 257 6.53 7.58 -8.31
N LEU A 258 7.87 7.56 -8.37
CA LEU A 258 8.69 7.03 -7.29
C LEU A 258 9.52 8.12 -6.66
N TYR A 259 9.47 8.18 -5.35
CA TYR A 259 10.20 9.17 -4.57
C TYR A 259 11.14 8.48 -3.58
N GLU A 260 12.25 9.13 -3.27
CA GLU A 260 13.18 8.75 -2.23
C GLU A 260 13.24 9.81 -1.12
N ALA A 261 13.49 9.39 0.11
CA ALA A 261 13.72 10.30 1.21
C ALA A 261 14.73 9.75 2.24
N PRO A 262 15.45 10.62 2.97
CA PRO A 262 16.34 10.20 4.06
C PRO A 262 15.56 9.79 5.32
N GLU A 263 14.36 10.34 5.53
CA GLU A 263 13.53 10.09 6.69
C GLU A 263 12.08 9.75 6.26
N PRO A 264 11.28 9.08 7.11
CA PRO A 264 9.92 8.67 6.73
C PRO A 264 8.96 9.85 6.50
N TRP A 265 9.30 11.04 6.95
CA TRP A 265 8.57 12.29 6.70
C TRP A 265 9.15 13.13 5.55
N GLY A 266 10.19 12.64 4.86
CA GLY A 266 10.80 13.38 3.76
C GLY A 266 12.18 13.99 4.11
N PRO A 267 12.62 15.04 3.37
CA PRO A 267 11.96 15.57 2.18
C PRO A 267 11.98 14.59 1.00
N TRP A 268 10.84 14.42 0.35
CA TRP A 268 10.66 13.49 -0.75
C TRP A 268 11.21 14.06 -2.06
N LYS A 269 11.95 13.24 -2.79
CA LYS A 269 12.56 13.56 -4.07
C LYS A 269 12.10 12.60 -5.14
N LEU A 270 11.48 13.10 -6.19
CA LEU A 270 11.14 12.31 -7.38
C LEU A 270 12.42 11.78 -8.05
N PHE A 271 12.46 10.48 -8.34
CA PHE A 271 13.54 9.87 -9.10
C PHE A 271 13.08 9.03 -10.30
N HIS A 272 11.79 8.69 -10.37
CA HIS A 272 11.21 7.98 -11.50
C HIS A 272 9.76 8.42 -11.73
N ARG A 273 9.38 8.51 -13.00
CA ARG A 273 8.01 8.78 -13.44
C ARG A 273 7.71 7.96 -14.68
N ASP A 274 6.57 7.30 -14.69
CA ASP A 274 6.00 6.61 -15.83
C ASP A 274 4.55 7.07 -15.99
N ASP A 275 4.26 7.75 -17.08
CA ASP A 275 2.94 8.34 -17.34
C ASP A 275 1.96 7.36 -17.99
N ASP A 276 2.44 6.18 -18.36
CA ASP A 276 1.66 5.11 -19.01
C ASP A 276 1.97 3.76 -18.34
N TRP A 277 1.77 3.75 -17.02
CA TRP A 277 2.17 2.63 -16.18
C TRP A 277 1.20 1.45 -16.27
N GLY A 278 1.74 0.31 -16.70
CA GLY A 278 0.99 -0.93 -16.89
C GLY A 278 0.17 -0.94 -18.18
N THR A 279 -0.24 -2.13 -18.60
CA THR A 279 -0.94 -2.32 -19.88
C THR A 279 -2.34 -1.70 -19.87
N TYR A 280 -3.01 -1.75 -18.73
CA TYR A 280 -4.39 -1.24 -18.56
C TYR A 280 -4.55 -0.45 -17.26
N GLY A 281 -3.48 0.19 -16.78
CA GLY A 281 -3.47 0.92 -15.53
C GLY A 281 -3.21 0.03 -14.32
N ASP A 282 -1.95 -0.05 -13.93
CA ASP A 282 -1.54 -0.69 -12.70
C ASP A 282 -1.82 0.24 -11.51
N TYR A 283 -1.97 -0.32 -10.31
CA TYR A 283 -2.24 0.41 -9.09
C TYR A 283 -1.63 -0.27 -7.86
N GLN A 284 -1.57 0.44 -6.74
CA GLN A 284 -1.00 -0.02 -5.46
C GLN A 284 0.44 -0.53 -5.57
N PRO A 285 1.39 0.33 -5.97
CA PRO A 285 2.80 -0.05 -6.06
C PRO A 285 3.39 -0.36 -4.69
N ASN A 286 3.92 -1.57 -4.53
CA ASN A 286 4.56 -2.04 -3.30
C ASN A 286 5.99 -2.49 -3.56
N PHE A 287 6.87 -2.32 -2.58
CA PHE A 287 8.26 -2.77 -2.64
C PHE A 287 8.53 -3.84 -1.59
N PRO A 288 8.46 -5.13 -1.96
CA PRO A 288 8.84 -6.21 -1.08
C PRO A 288 10.31 -6.08 -0.63
N THR A 289 10.54 -5.75 0.63
CA THR A 289 11.90 -5.55 1.16
C THR A 289 12.75 -6.81 1.08
N GLN A 290 12.14 -7.99 1.07
CA GLN A 290 12.81 -9.27 0.87
C GLN A 290 13.50 -9.39 -0.50
N TRP A 291 12.99 -8.71 -1.50
CA TRP A 291 13.48 -8.79 -2.88
C TRP A 291 14.39 -7.61 -3.26
N MET A 292 14.85 -6.89 -2.27
CA MET A 292 15.90 -5.89 -2.44
C MET A 292 17.27 -6.55 -2.29
N THR A 293 18.23 -6.16 -3.15
CA THR A 293 19.62 -6.60 -2.99
C THR A 293 20.26 -5.93 -1.77
N GLU A 294 21.35 -6.52 -1.27
CA GLU A 294 22.06 -6.00 -0.11
C GLU A 294 22.53 -4.55 -0.30
N ASP A 295 22.95 -4.19 -1.52
CA ASP A 295 23.32 -2.82 -1.89
C ASP A 295 22.10 -1.93 -2.23
N GLY A 296 20.90 -2.48 -2.20
CA GLY A 296 19.64 -1.79 -2.47
C GLY A 296 19.39 -1.38 -3.93
N ARG A 297 20.31 -1.71 -4.85
CA ARG A 297 20.24 -1.26 -6.24
C ARG A 297 19.25 -2.00 -7.09
N ILE A 298 18.98 -3.25 -6.76
CA ILE A 298 17.90 -4.03 -7.38
C ILE A 298 16.79 -4.16 -6.38
N MET A 299 15.61 -3.78 -6.80
CA MET A 299 14.37 -3.97 -6.05
C MET A 299 13.26 -4.38 -7.02
N TYR A 300 12.19 -4.90 -6.47
CA TYR A 300 11.04 -5.31 -7.25
C TYR A 300 9.84 -4.49 -6.80
N LEU A 301 9.13 -3.96 -7.77
CA LEU A 301 7.85 -3.32 -7.57
C LEU A 301 6.78 -4.35 -7.87
N VAL A 302 5.85 -4.51 -6.93
CA VAL A 302 4.67 -5.35 -7.05
C VAL A 302 3.46 -4.44 -7.12
N SER A 303 2.55 -4.71 -8.04
CA SER A 303 1.33 -3.95 -8.21
C SER A 303 0.14 -4.87 -8.51
N SER A 304 -1.05 -4.39 -8.27
CA SER A 304 -2.24 -4.91 -8.91
C SER A 304 -2.25 -4.42 -10.34
N GLY A 305 -2.16 -5.34 -11.29
CA GLY A 305 -2.04 -4.98 -12.68
C GLY A 305 -3.26 -5.32 -13.51
N SER A 306 -3.35 -4.64 -14.66
CA SER A 306 -4.37 -4.88 -15.66
C SER A 306 -5.77 -4.88 -15.05
N TRP A 307 -6.28 -3.72 -14.75
CA TRP A 307 -7.58 -3.49 -14.09
C TRP A 307 -8.65 -4.55 -14.35
N ASP A 308 -8.75 -5.04 -15.58
CA ASP A 308 -9.71 -6.07 -15.99
C ASP A 308 -9.33 -7.49 -15.56
N ASP A 309 -8.05 -7.76 -15.34
CA ASP A 309 -7.53 -9.11 -15.10
C ASP A 309 -7.17 -9.38 -13.65
N TYR A 310 -7.09 -8.35 -12.81
CA TYR A 310 -6.67 -8.46 -11.41
C TYR A 310 -5.37 -9.27 -11.25
N ASN A 311 -4.39 -8.95 -12.09
CA ASN A 311 -3.12 -9.64 -12.07
C ASN A 311 -2.20 -9.07 -10.99
N LEU A 312 -1.43 -9.94 -10.37
CA LEU A 312 -0.26 -9.52 -9.65
C LEU A 312 0.88 -9.26 -10.65
N THR A 313 1.28 -8.01 -10.76
CA THR A 313 2.36 -7.58 -11.64
C THR A 313 3.64 -7.41 -10.85
N VAL A 314 4.77 -7.82 -11.41
CA VAL A 314 6.09 -7.66 -10.79
C VAL A 314 7.05 -7.03 -11.79
N GLN A 315 7.65 -5.92 -11.40
CA GLN A 315 8.66 -5.21 -12.18
C GLN A 315 10.01 -5.28 -11.46
N LYS A 316 11.05 -5.79 -12.14
CA LYS A 316 12.43 -5.67 -11.65
C LYS A 316 12.92 -4.25 -11.93
N MET A 317 13.33 -3.56 -10.92
CA MET A 317 13.86 -2.21 -10.99
C MET A 317 15.36 -2.22 -10.69
N ALA A 318 16.09 -1.42 -11.47
CA ALA A 318 17.51 -1.17 -11.27
C ALA A 318 17.74 0.31 -10.98
N VAL A 319 18.22 0.63 -9.79
CA VAL A 319 18.44 2.00 -9.33
C VAL A 319 19.87 2.42 -9.63
N LYS A 320 20.03 3.45 -10.45
CA LYS A 320 21.32 4.05 -10.74
C LYS A 320 21.59 5.20 -9.79
N ILE A 321 22.70 5.11 -9.04
CA ILE A 321 23.15 6.18 -8.16
C ILE A 321 23.98 7.19 -8.98
N LYS A 322 23.81 8.47 -8.70
CA LYS A 322 24.59 9.54 -9.34
C LYS A 322 26.10 9.30 -9.15
N GLY A 323 26.84 9.27 -10.25
CA GLY A 323 28.29 9.00 -10.25
C GLY A 323 28.68 7.54 -10.49
N ASP A 324 27.72 6.65 -10.64
CA ASP A 324 27.97 5.24 -10.95
C ASP A 324 27.75 4.95 -12.45
N GLU A 325 28.78 5.23 -13.24
CA GLU A 325 28.71 5.10 -14.70
C GLU A 325 28.74 3.65 -15.18
N ASN A 326 29.20 2.71 -14.35
CA ASN A 326 29.41 1.31 -14.72
C ASN A 326 28.21 0.40 -14.39
N PHE A 327 27.16 0.91 -13.78
CA PHE A 327 25.98 0.11 -13.47
C PHE A 327 25.15 -0.14 -14.72
N SER A 328 25.11 -1.40 -15.18
CA SER A 328 24.48 -1.80 -16.46
C SER A 328 23.30 -2.76 -16.33
N GLU A 329 22.82 -2.99 -15.10
CA GLU A 329 21.66 -3.87 -14.89
C GLU A 329 20.42 -3.30 -15.58
N LYS A 330 19.66 -4.14 -16.25
CA LYS A 330 18.45 -3.74 -16.95
C LYS A 330 17.21 -4.00 -16.12
N ALA A 331 16.30 -3.04 -16.07
CA ALA A 331 14.96 -3.25 -15.58
C ALA A 331 14.23 -4.30 -16.43
N ARG A 332 13.37 -5.10 -15.80
CA ARG A 332 12.54 -6.12 -16.47
C ARG A 332 11.13 -6.06 -15.91
N TYR A 333 10.17 -6.17 -16.81
CA TYR A 333 8.76 -6.30 -16.48
C TYR A 333 8.35 -7.78 -16.52
N PHE A 334 7.66 -8.22 -15.49
CA PHE A 334 7.07 -9.55 -15.42
C PHE A 334 5.60 -9.42 -15.09
N SER A 335 4.75 -9.91 -15.96
CA SER A 335 3.32 -10.02 -15.70
C SER A 335 2.97 -11.48 -15.43
N TYR A 336 2.29 -11.73 -14.32
CA TYR A 336 1.75 -13.06 -14.02
C TYR A 336 0.29 -13.11 -14.47
N LEU A 337 0.06 -13.71 -15.61
CA LEU A 337 -1.29 -14.06 -16.06
C LEU A 337 -1.67 -15.40 -15.45
N LYS A 338 -2.69 -15.40 -14.62
CA LYS A 338 -3.34 -16.64 -14.21
C LYS A 338 -4.04 -17.21 -15.44
N LYS A 339 -3.50 -18.29 -16.02
CA LYS A 339 -4.17 -19.03 -17.08
C LYS A 339 -5.36 -19.80 -16.55
#